data_a200e3b16f842a3afde4f65fd4680c44
#
_entry.id   a200e3b16f842a3afde4f65fd4680c44
#
_cell.length_a   1.000
_cell.length_b   1.000
_cell.length_c   1.000
_cell.angle_alpha   90.00
_cell.angle_beta   90.00
_cell.angle_gamma   90.00
#
_symmetry.space_group_name_H-M   'P 1'
#
loop_
_entity.id
_entity.type
_entity.pdbx_description
1 polymer ?
#
loop_
_entity_poly.entity_id
_entity_poly.type
_entity_poly.pdbx_seq_one_letter_code
_entity_poly.pdbx_strand_id
1 'polypeptide(L)'
;MKIIECLHTESRCYKAAEPSSPVGIVVHSTGVNNPDMKRYVQPSKDDPNRDELVALIGKNGNGNSWNRNIKKSTHYIIGKLADGTVGVAHILPEEFCAWGVGKGKKGSYNYNPTSHIQFEICEDGLTNAAYFKDCYNAAVSLCAEICRRWGWEADVIVSHKEAHKKGYASNHADIDHWLKKHGMTMKDFREDVALLLHPDKVIFVGDTVQFAGTKQYTNSGKLTGKKATPCTAVVKDIYKLGKARHPYLVKGNGVYGWVNASDVMR
;
A
#
# COMPACT_ATOMS: atom_id res chain seq x y z
N MET A 1 -0.30 1.31 13.71
CA MET A 1 -1.22 2.33 13.14
C MET A 1 -2.57 2.17 13.79
N LYS A 2 -3.26 3.26 14.18
CA LYS A 2 -4.64 3.19 14.70
C LYS A 2 -5.61 3.43 13.55
N ILE A 3 -6.50 2.47 13.29
CA ILE A 3 -7.60 2.62 12.33
C ILE A 3 -8.81 3.19 13.07
N ILE A 4 -9.43 4.21 12.50
CA ILE A 4 -10.63 4.86 13.03
C ILE A 4 -11.84 4.13 12.44
N GLU A 5 -12.61 3.48 13.30
CA GLU A 5 -13.86 2.84 12.89
C GLU A 5 -14.94 3.91 12.70
N CYS A 6 -15.40 4.09 11.45
CA CYS A 6 -16.42 5.09 11.09
C CYS A 6 -17.27 4.54 9.93
N LEU A 7 -18.03 3.46 10.20
CA LEU A 7 -18.81 2.80 9.16
C LEU A 7 -19.87 3.71 8.56
N HIS A 8 -19.93 3.76 7.24
CA HIS A 8 -20.87 4.54 6.46
C HIS A 8 -22.22 3.84 6.32
N THR A 9 -22.91 3.63 7.43
CA THR A 9 -24.19 2.87 7.48
C THR A 9 -25.31 3.50 6.65
N GLU A 10 -25.23 4.81 6.38
CA GLU A 10 -26.18 5.51 5.51
C GLU A 10 -25.83 5.37 4.01
N SER A 11 -24.62 4.88 3.66
CA SER A 11 -24.19 4.73 2.28
C SER A 11 -24.99 3.65 1.55
N ARG A 12 -25.15 3.86 0.25
CA ARG A 12 -25.85 2.88 -0.59
C ARG A 12 -25.10 1.55 -0.68
N CYS A 13 -23.77 1.60 -0.65
CA CYS A 13 -22.92 0.42 -0.69
C CYS A 13 -23.09 -0.43 0.57
N TYR A 14 -23.05 0.19 1.76
CA TYR A 14 -23.28 -0.49 3.03
C TYR A 14 -24.67 -1.12 3.10
N LYS A 15 -25.72 -0.36 2.68
CA LYS A 15 -27.13 -0.85 2.68
C LYS A 15 -27.37 -2.00 1.72
N ALA A 16 -26.61 -2.08 0.63
CA ALA A 16 -26.67 -3.19 -0.30
C ALA A 16 -26.11 -4.48 0.34
N ALA A 17 -25.14 -4.36 1.23
CA ALA A 17 -24.49 -5.45 1.96
C ALA A 17 -24.14 -6.63 1.04
N GLU A 18 -23.70 -6.34 -0.20
CA GLU A 18 -23.40 -7.37 -1.18
C GLU A 18 -22.15 -8.14 -0.73
N PRO A 19 -22.24 -9.48 -0.53
CA PRO A 19 -21.14 -10.25 0.05
C PRO A 19 -19.88 -10.21 -0.84
N SER A 20 -18.72 -10.05 -0.20
CA SER A 20 -17.39 -10.09 -0.81
C SER A 20 -16.55 -11.23 -0.26
N SER A 21 -15.83 -11.91 -1.14
CA SER A 21 -14.71 -12.81 -0.80
C SER A 21 -13.47 -12.25 -1.51
N PRO A 22 -12.82 -11.24 -0.93
CA PRO A 22 -11.77 -10.51 -1.61
C PRO A 22 -10.54 -11.37 -1.86
N VAL A 23 -9.88 -11.14 -3.00
CA VAL A 23 -8.68 -11.88 -3.43
C VAL A 23 -7.46 -10.97 -3.61
N GLY A 24 -7.53 -9.72 -3.18
CA GLY A 24 -6.44 -8.76 -3.25
C GLY A 24 -6.86 -7.36 -2.83
N ILE A 25 -6.01 -6.39 -3.10
CA ILE A 25 -6.19 -4.99 -2.70
C ILE A 25 -6.05 -4.07 -3.91
N VAL A 26 -6.96 -3.09 -4.07
CA VAL A 26 -6.80 -1.99 -5.02
C VAL A 26 -6.51 -0.69 -4.26
N VAL A 27 -5.42 -0.05 -4.64
CA VAL A 27 -5.00 1.25 -4.12
C VAL A 27 -5.49 2.34 -5.06
N HIS A 28 -6.20 3.33 -4.48
CA HIS A 28 -6.69 4.51 -5.16
C HIS A 28 -6.13 5.79 -4.57
N SER A 29 -6.30 6.88 -5.30
CA SER A 29 -6.19 8.24 -4.77
C SER A 29 -7.26 9.13 -5.39
N THR A 30 -7.71 10.14 -4.65
CA THR A 30 -8.97 10.86 -4.95
C THR A 30 -8.95 11.71 -6.21
N GLY A 31 -7.77 11.99 -6.79
CA GLY A 31 -7.63 12.85 -7.97
C GLY A 31 -8.09 14.31 -7.75
N VAL A 32 -8.24 14.73 -6.49
CA VAL A 32 -8.75 16.05 -6.11
C VAL A 32 -7.84 16.67 -5.07
N ASN A 33 -7.39 17.90 -5.31
CA ASN A 33 -6.62 18.68 -4.34
C ASN A 33 -7.46 19.01 -3.09
N ASN A 34 -7.63 18.00 -2.25
CA ASN A 34 -8.30 18.12 -0.95
C ASN A 34 -7.80 17.00 -0.02
N PRO A 35 -6.77 17.25 0.80
CA PRO A 35 -6.17 16.27 1.68
C PRO A 35 -7.04 15.91 2.89
N ASP A 36 -8.10 16.68 3.18
CA ASP A 36 -8.90 16.52 4.38
C ASP A 36 -9.84 15.30 4.28
N MET A 37 -9.66 14.35 5.19
CA MET A 37 -10.50 13.16 5.30
C MET A 37 -11.98 13.51 5.51
N LYS A 38 -12.29 14.57 6.25
CA LYS A 38 -13.66 15.04 6.54
C LYS A 38 -14.53 15.20 5.30
N ARG A 39 -13.92 15.46 4.13
CA ARG A 39 -14.67 15.57 2.86
C ARG A 39 -15.37 14.28 2.51
N TYR A 40 -14.75 13.15 2.78
CA TYR A 40 -15.21 11.82 2.36
C TYR A 40 -15.83 11.03 3.51
N VAL A 41 -15.31 11.21 4.72
CA VAL A 41 -15.68 10.45 5.91
C VAL A 41 -16.44 11.33 6.89
N GLN A 42 -17.67 10.96 7.16
CA GLN A 42 -18.50 11.53 8.24
C GLN A 42 -19.28 10.39 8.91
N PRO A 43 -19.35 10.35 10.23
CA PRO A 43 -20.13 9.35 10.94
C PRO A 43 -21.62 9.45 10.60
N SER A 44 -22.32 8.33 10.70
CA SER A 44 -23.78 8.27 10.55
C SER A 44 -24.47 9.11 11.61
N LYS A 45 -25.73 9.47 11.38
CA LYS A 45 -26.47 10.33 12.31
C LYS A 45 -26.73 9.65 13.66
N ASP A 46 -26.89 8.34 13.62
CA ASP A 46 -27.17 7.46 14.73
C ASP A 46 -25.92 6.77 15.31
N ASP A 47 -24.73 7.14 14.84
CA ASP A 47 -23.46 6.61 15.37
C ASP A 47 -23.29 7.02 16.85
N PRO A 48 -23.15 6.09 17.77
CA PRO A 48 -23.02 6.41 19.21
C PRO A 48 -21.77 7.24 19.54
N ASN A 49 -20.73 7.17 18.73
CA ASN A 49 -19.46 7.90 18.89
C ASN A 49 -19.38 9.13 17.97
N ARG A 50 -20.52 9.58 17.44
CA ARG A 50 -20.57 10.62 16.42
C ARG A 50 -19.76 11.88 16.76
N ASP A 51 -19.92 12.41 17.97
CA ASP A 51 -19.29 13.67 18.35
C ASP A 51 -17.77 13.51 18.47
N GLU A 52 -17.29 12.39 18.99
CA GLU A 52 -15.87 12.05 19.06
C GLU A 52 -15.27 11.85 17.66
N LEU A 53 -15.97 11.16 16.76
CA LEU A 53 -15.55 10.95 15.39
C LEU A 53 -15.50 12.28 14.61
N VAL A 54 -16.49 13.17 14.80
CA VAL A 54 -16.48 14.50 14.19
C VAL A 54 -15.35 15.35 14.74
N ALA A 55 -15.07 15.29 16.05
CA ALA A 55 -13.93 15.99 16.63
C ALA A 55 -12.59 15.51 16.06
N LEU A 56 -12.44 14.20 15.85
CA LEU A 56 -11.22 13.58 15.34
C LEU A 56 -11.03 13.79 13.83
N ILE A 57 -12.07 13.54 13.03
CA ILE A 57 -12.01 13.59 11.55
C ILE A 57 -12.17 15.03 11.04
N GLY A 58 -12.91 15.84 11.75
CA GLY A 58 -13.34 17.17 11.34
C GLY A 58 -14.77 17.18 10.79
N LYS A 59 -15.46 18.30 10.98
CA LYS A 59 -16.83 18.51 10.45
C LYS A 59 -16.79 18.86 8.97
N ASN A 60 -17.60 18.18 8.16
CA ASN A 60 -17.83 18.55 6.78
C ASN A 60 -19.09 19.44 6.66
N GLY A 61 -18.88 20.74 6.45
CA GLY A 61 -19.99 21.70 6.27
C GLY A 61 -20.75 21.54 4.95
N ASN A 62 -20.19 20.86 3.96
CA ASN A 62 -20.69 20.83 2.59
C ASN A 62 -21.54 19.59 2.23
N GLY A 63 -21.79 18.69 3.18
CA GLY A 63 -22.58 17.45 2.97
C GLY A 63 -22.03 16.49 1.89
N ASN A 64 -20.74 16.59 1.55
CA ASN A 64 -20.12 15.81 0.47
C ASN A 64 -19.50 14.48 0.90
N SER A 65 -19.79 14.01 2.13
CA SER A 65 -19.25 12.72 2.56
C SER A 65 -19.81 11.56 1.73
N TRP A 66 -19.08 10.45 1.72
CA TRP A 66 -19.55 9.23 1.06
C TRP A 66 -20.58 8.45 1.89
N ASN A 67 -20.80 8.86 3.14
CA ASN A 67 -21.87 8.31 3.98
C ASN A 67 -23.23 8.89 3.59
N ARG A 68 -23.69 8.60 2.38
CA ARG A 68 -24.98 9.02 1.81
C ARG A 68 -25.35 8.15 0.63
N ASN A 69 -26.52 8.37 0.04
CA ASN A 69 -27.05 7.61 -1.09
C ASN A 69 -26.29 7.88 -2.41
N ILE A 70 -25.01 7.50 -2.52
CA ILE A 70 -24.19 7.58 -3.73
C ILE A 70 -23.71 6.19 -4.16
N LYS A 71 -23.41 6.05 -5.48
CA LYS A 71 -22.98 4.77 -6.08
C LYS A 71 -21.45 4.66 -6.11
N LYS A 72 -20.79 4.92 -4.97
CA LYS A 72 -19.35 4.66 -4.79
C LYS A 72 -19.01 4.50 -3.32
N SER A 73 -18.07 3.65 -3.05
CA SER A 73 -17.45 3.47 -1.74
C SER A 73 -16.16 2.68 -1.89
N THR A 74 -15.29 2.82 -0.90
CA THR A 74 -14.15 1.95 -0.64
C THR A 74 -14.25 1.42 0.79
N HIS A 75 -13.35 0.52 1.20
CA HIS A 75 -13.33 0.01 2.57
C HIS A 75 -12.64 0.98 3.53
N TYR A 76 -11.60 1.68 3.04
CA TYR A 76 -10.83 2.62 3.85
C TYR A 76 -10.60 3.94 3.12
N ILE A 77 -10.38 4.98 3.91
CA ILE A 77 -9.92 6.31 3.45
C ILE A 77 -8.70 6.72 4.28
N ILE A 78 -7.68 7.22 3.60
CA ILE A 78 -6.47 7.80 4.21
C ILE A 78 -6.45 9.30 3.90
N GLY A 79 -6.23 10.13 4.91
CA GLY A 79 -6.19 11.58 4.70
C GLY A 79 -5.93 12.34 5.99
N LYS A 80 -5.94 13.67 5.92
CA LYS A 80 -5.76 14.53 7.09
C LYS A 80 -6.96 14.49 8.02
N LEU A 81 -6.69 14.34 9.29
CA LEU A 81 -7.60 14.51 10.41
C LEU A 81 -7.77 16.00 10.78
N ALA A 82 -8.59 16.29 11.77
CA ALA A 82 -8.87 17.65 12.21
C ALA A 82 -7.62 18.37 12.76
N ASP A 83 -6.69 17.62 13.37
CA ASP A 83 -5.42 18.13 13.90
C ASP A 83 -4.30 18.26 12.84
N GLY A 84 -4.60 17.91 11.58
CA GLY A 84 -3.67 17.95 10.46
C GLY A 84 -2.78 16.73 10.31
N THR A 85 -2.80 15.76 11.23
CA THR A 85 -2.10 14.48 11.09
C THR A 85 -2.78 13.58 10.07
N VAL A 86 -2.06 12.59 9.53
CA VAL A 86 -2.63 11.59 8.62
C VAL A 86 -3.22 10.43 9.42
N GLY A 87 -4.48 10.10 9.14
CA GLY A 87 -5.18 8.96 9.72
C GLY A 87 -5.74 8.00 8.67
N VAL A 88 -6.24 6.87 9.14
CA VAL A 88 -6.93 5.84 8.34
C VAL A 88 -8.31 5.64 8.93
N ALA A 89 -9.36 5.76 8.14
CA ALA A 89 -10.73 5.45 8.53
C ALA A 89 -11.21 4.19 7.82
N HIS A 90 -11.81 3.25 8.57
CA HIS A 90 -12.54 2.10 8.06
C HIS A 90 -14.01 2.49 7.90
N ILE A 91 -14.53 2.44 6.67
CA ILE A 91 -15.86 2.98 6.34
C ILE A 91 -16.83 1.96 5.76
N LEU A 92 -16.33 0.76 5.38
CA LEU A 92 -17.15 -0.34 4.84
C LEU A 92 -16.53 -1.67 5.29
N PRO A 93 -17.31 -2.64 5.82
CA PRO A 93 -16.81 -3.97 6.15
C PRO A 93 -16.10 -4.65 4.96
N GLU A 94 -14.97 -5.31 5.19
CA GLU A 94 -14.20 -5.98 4.13
C GLU A 94 -14.98 -7.12 3.45
N GLU A 95 -15.98 -7.67 4.15
CA GLU A 95 -16.88 -8.71 3.67
C GLU A 95 -18.00 -8.20 2.77
N PHE A 96 -18.04 -6.88 2.51
CA PHE A 96 -18.97 -6.26 1.57
C PHE A 96 -18.25 -5.82 0.30
N CYS A 97 -18.91 -5.96 -0.85
CA CYS A 97 -18.38 -5.46 -2.12
C CYS A 97 -18.26 -3.93 -2.12
N ALA A 98 -17.06 -3.40 -2.30
CA ALA A 98 -16.86 -1.98 -2.52
C ALA A 98 -17.16 -1.60 -3.98
N TRP A 99 -17.53 -0.33 -4.21
CA TRP A 99 -17.88 0.18 -5.54
C TRP A 99 -16.91 1.30 -6.00
N GLY A 100 -15.59 1.01 -5.94
CA GLY A 100 -14.54 2.00 -6.23
C GLY A 100 -13.96 1.95 -7.65
N VAL A 101 -13.86 0.76 -8.27
CA VAL A 101 -13.10 0.60 -9.54
C VAL A 101 -13.91 0.75 -10.83
N GLY A 102 -15.25 0.77 -10.76
CA GLY A 102 -16.08 0.72 -11.96
C GLY A 102 -16.00 -0.63 -12.69
N LYS A 103 -16.18 -0.63 -14.04
CA LYS A 103 -16.19 -1.85 -14.87
C LYS A 103 -15.13 -1.79 -15.94
N GLY A 104 -14.38 -2.87 -16.12
CA GLY A 104 -13.45 -3.11 -17.22
C GLY A 104 -13.99 -4.10 -18.26
N LYS A 105 -13.15 -4.45 -19.23
CA LYS A 105 -13.51 -5.34 -20.35
C LYS A 105 -13.79 -6.78 -19.91
N LYS A 106 -13.16 -7.25 -18.80
CA LYS A 106 -13.28 -8.64 -18.30
C LYS A 106 -14.21 -8.75 -17.08
N GLY A 107 -14.64 -7.62 -16.49
CA GLY A 107 -15.45 -7.60 -15.29
C GLY A 107 -15.10 -6.42 -14.38
N SER A 108 -15.20 -6.63 -13.07
CA SER A 108 -14.91 -5.59 -12.08
C SER A 108 -14.32 -6.19 -10.82
N TYR A 109 -13.30 -5.54 -10.25
CA TYR A 109 -12.79 -5.85 -8.93
C TYR A 109 -13.71 -5.40 -7.77
N ASN A 110 -14.88 -4.85 -8.12
CA ASN A 110 -15.94 -4.60 -7.13
C ASN A 110 -16.62 -5.89 -6.65
N TYR A 111 -16.68 -6.95 -7.49
CA TYR A 111 -17.57 -8.10 -7.30
C TYR A 111 -16.85 -9.43 -7.35
N ASN A 112 -17.43 -10.44 -6.69
CA ASN A 112 -16.96 -11.83 -6.77
C ASN A 112 -17.03 -12.36 -8.22
N PRO A 113 -16.16 -13.31 -8.61
CA PRO A 113 -15.10 -13.94 -7.79
C PRO A 113 -13.79 -13.13 -7.74
N THR A 114 -13.77 -11.92 -8.25
CA THR A 114 -12.58 -11.08 -8.37
C THR A 114 -12.63 -9.84 -7.48
N SER A 115 -13.49 -9.82 -6.45
CA SER A 115 -13.60 -8.70 -5.53
C SER A 115 -12.27 -8.40 -4.83
N HIS A 116 -12.01 -7.14 -4.56
CA HIS A 116 -10.81 -6.66 -3.88
C HIS A 116 -11.19 -5.73 -2.74
N ILE A 117 -10.40 -5.75 -1.67
CA ILE A 117 -10.43 -4.68 -0.68
C ILE A 117 -9.90 -3.42 -1.36
N GLN A 118 -10.55 -2.28 -1.13
CA GLN A 118 -10.23 -1.03 -1.83
C GLN A 118 -10.07 0.10 -0.82
N PHE A 119 -9.13 0.99 -1.05
CA PHE A 119 -9.00 2.21 -0.25
C PHE A 119 -8.58 3.41 -1.10
N GLU A 120 -8.99 4.60 -0.65
CA GLU A 120 -8.63 5.88 -1.26
C GLU A 120 -7.65 6.65 -0.39
N ILE A 121 -6.68 7.32 -1.03
CA ILE A 121 -5.82 8.29 -0.37
C ILE A 121 -6.22 9.69 -0.83
N CYS A 122 -6.55 10.56 0.12
CA CYS A 122 -6.89 11.96 -0.18
C CYS A 122 -5.67 12.67 -0.74
N GLU A 123 -5.74 13.19 -1.96
CA GLU A 123 -4.64 13.95 -2.56
C GLU A 123 -4.62 15.39 -2.08
N ASP A 124 -3.42 15.94 -2.00
CA ASP A 124 -3.16 17.38 -2.02
C ASP A 124 -2.92 17.86 -3.46
N GLY A 125 -2.27 19.03 -3.64
CA GLY A 125 -1.84 19.50 -4.97
C GLY A 125 -0.68 18.71 -5.58
N LEU A 126 -0.36 17.52 -5.10
CA LEU A 126 0.70 16.60 -5.51
C LEU A 126 2.14 17.14 -5.30
N THR A 127 2.31 18.16 -4.47
CA THR A 127 3.60 18.86 -4.30
C THR A 127 4.17 18.77 -2.89
N ASN A 128 3.38 18.45 -1.88
CA ASN A 128 3.82 18.36 -0.50
C ASN A 128 4.44 16.98 -0.22
N ALA A 129 5.76 16.91 -0.26
CA ALA A 129 6.50 15.67 -0.04
C ALA A 129 6.32 15.09 1.38
N ALA A 130 6.14 15.92 2.41
CA ALA A 130 5.90 15.44 3.77
C ALA A 130 4.53 14.77 3.88
N TYR A 131 3.48 15.40 3.36
CA TYR A 131 2.14 14.82 3.33
C TYR A 131 2.09 13.52 2.51
N PHE A 132 2.73 13.52 1.32
CA PHE A 132 2.86 12.30 0.52
C PHE A 132 3.50 11.17 1.32
N LYS A 133 4.62 11.44 2.01
CA LYS A 133 5.34 10.44 2.81
C LYS A 133 4.47 9.87 3.91
N ASP A 134 3.71 10.71 4.61
CA ASP A 134 2.83 10.26 5.70
C ASP A 134 1.69 9.39 5.17
N CYS A 135 1.05 9.79 4.07
CA CYS A 135 0.02 9.00 3.39
C CYS A 135 0.56 7.68 2.83
N TYR A 136 1.75 7.71 2.21
CA TYR A 136 2.42 6.53 1.69
C TYR A 136 2.70 5.52 2.80
N ASN A 137 3.28 5.97 3.91
CA ASN A 137 3.58 5.11 5.06
C ASN A 137 2.30 4.52 5.67
N ALA A 138 1.23 5.31 5.77
CA ALA A 138 -0.07 4.84 6.25
C ALA A 138 -0.65 3.77 5.30
N ALA A 139 -0.57 3.98 3.98
CA ALA A 139 -1.06 3.04 2.97
C ALA A 139 -0.25 1.73 2.97
N VAL A 140 1.07 1.79 3.04
CA VAL A 140 1.95 0.61 3.16
C VAL A 140 1.62 -0.18 4.42
N SER A 141 1.44 0.51 5.56
CA SER A 141 1.07 -0.12 6.83
C SER A 141 -0.32 -0.77 6.78
N LEU A 142 -1.31 -0.10 6.17
CA LEU A 142 -2.67 -0.63 5.97
C LEU A 142 -2.64 -1.90 5.11
N CYS A 143 -1.94 -1.87 3.97
CA CYS A 143 -1.80 -3.04 3.10
C CYS A 143 -1.15 -4.22 3.82
N ALA A 144 -0.08 -3.98 4.58
CA ALA A 144 0.58 -5.04 5.35
C ALA A 144 -0.35 -5.64 6.41
N GLU A 145 -1.17 -4.81 7.08
CA GLU A 145 -2.15 -5.29 8.06
C GLU A 145 -3.27 -6.11 7.41
N ILE A 146 -3.81 -5.66 6.29
CA ILE A 146 -4.81 -6.41 5.50
C ILE A 146 -4.21 -7.73 5.03
N CYS A 147 -3.03 -7.71 4.43
CA CYS A 147 -2.36 -8.92 3.95
C CYS A 147 -2.15 -9.95 5.07
N ARG A 148 -1.74 -9.54 6.28
CA ARG A 148 -1.62 -10.45 7.43
C ARG A 148 -2.94 -11.08 7.82
N ARG A 149 -4.03 -10.31 7.85
CA ARG A 149 -5.37 -10.83 8.21
C ARG A 149 -5.89 -11.86 7.21
N TRP A 150 -5.63 -11.62 5.93
CA TRP A 150 -6.11 -12.49 4.84
C TRP A 150 -5.10 -13.57 4.41
N GLY A 151 -3.89 -13.61 4.99
CA GLY A 151 -2.84 -14.56 4.63
C GLY A 151 -2.26 -14.33 3.23
N TRP A 152 -2.18 -13.06 2.79
CA TRP A 152 -1.69 -12.67 1.47
C TRP A 152 -0.27 -12.14 1.50
N GLU A 153 0.41 -12.28 0.37
CA GLU A 153 1.66 -11.59 0.06
C GLU A 153 1.39 -10.26 -0.67
N ALA A 154 2.41 -9.41 -0.81
CA ALA A 154 2.25 -8.08 -1.39
C ALA A 154 1.93 -8.06 -2.89
N ASP A 155 2.06 -9.17 -3.61
CA ASP A 155 1.81 -9.31 -5.05
C ASP A 155 0.32 -9.18 -5.43
N VAL A 156 -0.60 -9.41 -4.48
CA VAL A 156 -2.05 -9.19 -4.69
C VAL A 156 -2.46 -7.72 -4.72
N ILE A 157 -1.53 -6.80 -4.41
CA ILE A 157 -1.79 -5.36 -4.37
C ILE A 157 -1.63 -4.77 -5.78
N VAL A 158 -2.65 -4.07 -6.24
CA VAL A 158 -2.64 -3.38 -7.53
C VAL A 158 -3.11 -1.93 -7.38
N SER A 159 -2.67 -1.05 -8.29
CA SER A 159 -3.30 0.26 -8.44
C SER A 159 -4.57 0.18 -9.29
N HIS A 160 -5.41 1.23 -9.27
CA HIS A 160 -6.54 1.34 -10.20
C HIS A 160 -6.09 1.21 -11.67
N LYS A 161 -4.98 1.86 -12.01
CA LYS A 161 -4.38 1.78 -13.35
C LYS A 161 -3.96 0.35 -13.72
N GLU A 162 -3.35 -0.40 -12.80
CA GLU A 162 -2.99 -1.80 -13.01
C GLU A 162 -4.24 -2.68 -13.14
N ALA A 163 -5.28 -2.45 -12.32
CA ALA A 163 -6.57 -3.13 -12.40
C ALA A 163 -7.25 -2.89 -13.77
N HIS A 164 -7.20 -1.64 -14.29
CA HIS A 164 -7.67 -1.32 -15.64
C HIS A 164 -6.89 -2.10 -16.72
N LYS A 165 -5.56 -2.12 -16.66
CA LYS A 165 -4.72 -2.88 -17.61
C LYS A 165 -5.04 -4.38 -17.59
N LYS A 166 -5.37 -4.94 -16.42
CA LYS A 166 -5.82 -6.33 -16.27
C LYS A 166 -7.24 -6.56 -16.79
N GLY A 167 -8.02 -5.50 -17.03
CA GLY A 167 -9.37 -5.53 -17.60
C GLY A 167 -10.51 -5.55 -16.58
N TYR A 168 -10.25 -5.21 -15.32
CA TYR A 168 -11.23 -5.29 -14.22
C TYR A 168 -11.59 -3.95 -13.58
N ALA A 169 -11.19 -2.84 -14.19
CA ALA A 169 -11.51 -1.50 -13.72
C ALA A 169 -11.75 -0.53 -14.89
N SER A 170 -12.40 0.59 -14.62
CA SER A 170 -12.47 1.75 -15.52
C SER A 170 -11.07 2.39 -15.69
N ASN A 171 -10.91 3.22 -16.72
CA ASN A 171 -9.62 3.85 -17.02
C ASN A 171 -9.36 5.06 -16.11
N HIS A 172 -8.53 4.87 -15.10
CA HIS A 172 -8.06 5.91 -14.21
C HIS A 172 -6.55 5.79 -13.99
N ALA A 173 -5.88 6.89 -13.63
CA ALA A 173 -4.43 6.97 -13.48
C ALA A 173 -3.95 6.85 -12.03
N ASP A 174 -4.87 6.81 -11.09
CA ASP A 174 -4.61 6.76 -9.65
C ASP A 174 -4.12 5.35 -9.24
N ILE A 175 -3.22 5.29 -8.36
CA ILE A 175 -2.36 6.24 -7.64
C ILE A 175 -1.04 6.52 -8.39
N ASP A 176 -0.80 5.86 -9.52
CA ASP A 176 0.47 5.86 -10.25
C ASP A 176 0.98 7.28 -10.59
N HIS A 177 0.07 8.21 -10.88
CA HIS A 177 0.45 9.59 -11.20
C HIS A 177 1.08 10.32 -10.00
N TRP A 178 0.60 10.07 -8.79
CA TRP A 178 1.13 10.66 -7.57
C TRP A 178 2.44 10.01 -7.14
N LEU A 179 2.53 8.68 -7.16
CA LEU A 179 3.77 7.94 -6.94
C LEU A 179 4.90 8.45 -7.84
N LYS A 180 4.61 8.63 -9.15
CA LYS A 180 5.59 9.12 -10.12
C LYS A 180 6.13 10.51 -9.79
N LYS A 181 5.30 11.42 -9.24
CA LYS A 181 5.74 12.76 -8.81
C LYS A 181 6.82 12.71 -7.74
N HIS A 182 6.80 11.67 -6.91
CA HIS A 182 7.76 11.46 -5.83
C HIS A 182 8.82 10.40 -6.16
N GLY A 183 8.96 10.03 -7.44
CA GLY A 183 9.97 9.08 -7.91
C GLY A 183 9.72 7.63 -7.50
N MET A 184 8.47 7.29 -7.12
CA MET A 184 8.04 5.98 -6.67
C MET A 184 7.19 5.27 -7.73
N THR A 185 7.07 3.95 -7.62
CA THR A 185 6.23 3.10 -8.46
C THR A 185 5.42 2.12 -7.61
N MET A 186 4.42 1.45 -8.19
CA MET A 186 3.71 0.36 -7.51
C MET A 186 4.62 -0.83 -7.18
N LYS A 187 5.74 -0.98 -7.88
CA LYS A 187 6.75 -1.98 -7.52
C LYS A 187 7.40 -1.62 -6.18
N ASP A 188 7.89 -0.37 -6.04
CA ASP A 188 8.47 0.11 -4.79
C ASP A 188 7.45 0.00 -3.63
N PHE A 189 6.17 0.33 -3.89
CA PHE A 189 5.10 0.21 -2.90
C PHE A 189 4.93 -1.24 -2.39
N ARG A 190 4.87 -2.21 -3.31
CA ARG A 190 4.77 -3.63 -2.94
C ARG A 190 6.02 -4.15 -2.21
N GLU A 191 7.20 -3.68 -2.59
CA GLU A 191 8.46 -4.01 -1.89
C GLU A 191 8.44 -3.51 -0.44
N ASP A 192 7.97 -2.27 -0.21
CA ASP A 192 7.85 -1.72 1.15
C ASP A 192 6.80 -2.47 1.99
N VAL A 193 5.67 -2.89 1.39
CA VAL A 193 4.69 -3.75 2.07
C VAL A 193 5.31 -5.11 2.42
N ALA A 194 6.05 -5.74 1.49
CA ALA A 194 6.71 -7.02 1.73
C ALA A 194 7.75 -6.95 2.85
N LEU A 195 8.47 -5.83 2.98
CA LEU A 195 9.39 -5.59 4.10
C LEU A 195 8.66 -5.56 5.45
N LEU A 196 7.46 -4.99 5.50
CA LEU A 196 6.65 -5.01 6.73
C LEU A 196 6.03 -6.38 7.02
N LEU A 197 5.71 -7.16 5.99
CA LEU A 197 5.18 -8.52 6.15
C LEU A 197 6.24 -9.47 6.69
N HIS A 198 7.49 -9.32 6.25
CA HIS A 198 8.61 -10.20 6.56
C HIS A 198 9.79 -9.42 7.14
N PRO A 199 9.65 -8.80 8.32
CA PRO A 199 10.73 -8.02 8.94
C PRO A 199 11.96 -8.89 9.28
N ASP A 200 11.76 -10.18 9.50
CA ASP A 200 12.79 -11.19 9.69
C ASP A 200 13.67 -11.40 8.45
N LYS A 201 13.14 -11.11 7.25
CA LYS A 201 13.87 -11.19 5.97
C LYS A 201 14.63 -9.90 5.63
N VAL A 202 14.44 -8.83 6.39
CA VAL A 202 15.17 -7.57 6.18
C VAL A 202 16.60 -7.74 6.64
N ILE A 203 17.54 -7.49 5.73
CA ILE A 203 18.97 -7.60 5.99
C ILE A 203 19.53 -6.20 6.21
N PHE A 204 20.30 -6.04 7.30
CA PHE A 204 20.97 -4.79 7.66
C PHE A 204 22.48 -4.91 7.58
N VAL A 205 23.16 -3.78 7.48
CA VAL A 205 24.63 -3.73 7.66
C VAL A 205 24.97 -4.22 9.07
N GLY A 206 25.89 -5.16 9.14
CA GLY A 206 26.29 -5.84 10.39
C GLY A 206 25.62 -7.21 10.59
N ASP A 207 24.55 -7.52 9.88
CA ASP A 207 23.88 -8.82 10.01
C ASP A 207 24.79 -9.96 9.53
N THR A 208 24.69 -11.08 10.25
CA THR A 208 25.25 -12.36 9.82
C THR A 208 24.22 -13.06 8.92
N VAL A 209 24.67 -13.47 7.73
CA VAL A 209 23.83 -14.05 6.68
C VAL A 209 24.44 -15.32 6.11
N GLN A 210 23.61 -16.14 5.49
CA GLN A 210 24.06 -17.26 4.66
C GLN A 210 24.23 -16.78 3.22
N PHE A 211 25.46 -16.77 2.72
CA PHE A 211 25.74 -16.55 1.31
C PHE A 211 25.72 -17.87 0.57
N ALA A 212 24.79 -18.06 -0.36
CA ALA A 212 24.60 -19.28 -1.14
C ALA A 212 25.11 -19.16 -2.59
N GLY A 213 25.59 -17.98 -2.99
CA GLY A 213 26.04 -17.72 -4.36
C GLY A 213 27.42 -18.32 -4.67
N THR A 214 27.76 -18.36 -5.95
CA THR A 214 29.07 -18.83 -6.48
C THR A 214 29.92 -17.73 -7.09
N LYS A 215 29.40 -16.48 -7.09
CA LYS A 215 30.07 -15.32 -7.68
C LYS A 215 30.01 -14.12 -6.75
N GLN A 216 31.09 -13.32 -6.79
CA GLN A 216 31.19 -12.03 -6.14
C GLN A 216 31.72 -10.99 -7.13
N TYR A 217 31.41 -9.73 -6.89
CA TYR A 217 31.70 -8.63 -7.82
C TYR A 217 32.47 -7.52 -7.11
N THR A 218 33.31 -6.80 -7.85
CA THR A 218 34.14 -5.72 -7.28
C THR A 218 33.34 -4.46 -6.97
N ASN A 219 32.17 -4.29 -7.58
CA ASN A 219 31.22 -3.21 -7.27
C ASN A 219 29.77 -3.67 -7.58
N SER A 220 28.81 -2.90 -7.12
CA SER A 220 27.37 -3.21 -7.21
C SER A 220 26.76 -3.25 -8.64
N GLY A 221 27.50 -2.78 -9.65
CA GLY A 221 27.02 -2.72 -11.06
C GLY A 221 27.83 -3.60 -12.01
N LYS A 222 28.92 -4.26 -11.58
CA LYS A 222 29.83 -5.02 -12.44
C LYS A 222 29.12 -6.19 -13.14
N LEU A 223 29.44 -6.45 -14.42
CA LEU A 223 28.84 -7.55 -15.19
C LEU A 223 29.58 -8.88 -14.98
N THR A 224 30.90 -8.81 -14.79
CA THR A 224 31.76 -10.00 -14.63
C THR A 224 32.14 -10.20 -13.17
N GLY A 225 31.79 -11.35 -12.62
CA GLY A 225 32.10 -11.73 -11.24
C GLY A 225 33.34 -12.65 -11.16
N LYS A 226 33.98 -12.63 -9.99
CA LYS A 226 35.00 -13.62 -9.59
C LYS A 226 34.30 -14.77 -8.87
N LYS A 227 34.94 -15.94 -8.83
CA LYS A 227 34.45 -17.09 -8.06
C LYS A 227 34.33 -16.74 -6.58
N ALA A 228 33.27 -17.21 -5.96
CA ALA A 228 33.04 -17.21 -4.52
C ALA A 228 32.53 -18.59 -4.08
N THR A 229 32.56 -18.84 -2.80
CA THR A 229 32.11 -20.13 -2.21
C THR A 229 31.02 -19.80 -1.19
N PRO A 230 29.91 -20.56 -1.16
CA PRO A 230 28.89 -20.43 -0.13
C PRO A 230 29.46 -20.50 1.28
N CYS A 231 29.06 -19.60 2.14
CA CYS A 231 29.54 -19.52 3.51
C CYS A 231 28.67 -18.59 4.36
N THR A 232 28.83 -18.65 5.66
CA THR A 232 28.36 -17.63 6.57
C THR A 232 29.17 -16.34 6.36
N ALA A 233 28.50 -15.21 6.18
CA ALA A 233 29.14 -13.92 5.91
C ALA A 233 28.47 -12.79 6.71
N VAL A 234 29.18 -11.69 6.88
CA VAL A 234 28.65 -10.45 7.50
C VAL A 234 28.40 -9.42 6.41
N VAL A 235 27.23 -8.80 6.44
CA VAL A 235 26.89 -7.68 5.53
C VAL A 235 27.69 -6.46 5.93
N LYS A 236 28.50 -5.94 5.00
CA LYS A 236 29.38 -4.80 5.22
C LYS A 236 28.82 -3.49 4.66
N ASP A 237 28.00 -3.59 3.63
CA ASP A 237 27.33 -2.43 3.01
C ASP A 237 26.11 -2.87 2.21
N ILE A 238 25.16 -1.94 2.04
CA ILE A 238 23.95 -2.12 1.23
C ILE A 238 23.81 -0.93 0.30
N TYR A 239 23.81 -1.17 -1.00
CA TYR A 239 23.74 -0.11 -2.01
C TYR A 239 22.52 -0.26 -2.90
N LYS A 240 21.63 0.76 -2.89
CA LYS A 240 20.44 0.85 -3.76
C LYS A 240 19.68 -0.48 -3.88
N LEU A 241 19.30 -1.06 -2.74
CA LEU A 241 18.50 -2.29 -2.67
C LEU A 241 17.28 -2.18 -3.62
N GLY A 242 16.98 -3.25 -4.33
CA GLY A 242 15.94 -3.26 -5.37
C GLY A 242 16.30 -2.58 -6.70
N LYS A 243 17.39 -1.76 -6.76
CA LYS A 243 17.83 -1.05 -7.97
C LYS A 243 19.21 -1.45 -8.45
N ALA A 244 20.15 -1.73 -7.53
CA ALA A 244 21.47 -2.19 -7.87
C ALA A 244 21.47 -3.66 -8.31
N ARG A 245 22.34 -4.02 -9.26
CA ARG A 245 22.50 -5.40 -9.73
C ARG A 245 22.98 -6.32 -8.62
N HIS A 246 23.90 -5.87 -7.79
CA HIS A 246 24.51 -6.58 -6.67
C HIS A 246 24.44 -5.69 -5.43
N PRO A 247 23.33 -5.69 -4.68
CA PRO A 247 23.08 -4.70 -3.65
C PRO A 247 23.82 -4.92 -2.34
N TYR A 248 24.30 -6.12 -2.05
CA TYR A 248 24.94 -6.44 -0.78
C TYR A 248 26.47 -6.60 -0.92
N LEU A 249 27.23 -5.84 -0.13
CA LEU A 249 28.65 -6.13 0.12
C LEU A 249 28.74 -7.07 1.32
N VAL A 250 29.25 -8.27 1.10
CA VAL A 250 29.37 -9.27 2.17
C VAL A 250 30.82 -9.69 2.37
N LYS A 251 31.17 -10.10 3.62
CA LYS A 251 32.49 -10.62 3.98
C LYS A 251 32.34 -11.89 4.80
N GLY A 252 32.88 -13.01 4.29
CA GLY A 252 32.94 -14.32 4.93
C GLY A 252 34.16 -15.13 4.47
N ASN A 253 34.26 -16.39 4.90
CA ASN A 253 35.42 -17.24 4.57
C ASN A 253 35.41 -17.77 3.12
N GLY A 254 34.42 -17.44 2.31
CA GLY A 254 34.35 -17.84 0.90
C GLY A 254 33.99 -16.66 -0.02
N VAL A 255 33.77 -15.48 0.54
CA VAL A 255 33.29 -14.29 -0.18
C VAL A 255 33.80 -13.01 0.46
N TYR A 256 34.27 -12.07 -0.37
CA TYR A 256 34.46 -10.68 0.02
C TYR A 256 34.21 -9.80 -1.20
N GLY A 257 32.98 -9.40 -1.39
CA GLY A 257 32.55 -8.62 -2.56
C GLY A 257 31.06 -8.34 -2.57
N TRP A 258 30.63 -7.62 -3.59
CA TRP A 258 29.23 -7.39 -3.88
C TRP A 258 28.59 -8.64 -4.44
N VAL A 259 27.36 -8.95 -4.01
CA VAL A 259 26.64 -10.17 -4.38
C VAL A 259 25.18 -9.88 -4.72
N ASN A 260 24.52 -10.81 -5.44
CA ASN A 260 23.11 -10.67 -5.78
C ASN A 260 22.25 -10.76 -4.51
N ALA A 261 21.10 -10.10 -4.54
CA ALA A 261 20.14 -10.19 -3.45
C ALA A 261 19.63 -11.62 -3.23
N SER A 262 19.40 -12.38 -4.31
CA SER A 262 18.97 -13.78 -4.27
C SER A 262 19.97 -14.76 -3.63
N ASP A 263 21.22 -14.35 -3.50
CA ASP A 263 22.30 -15.20 -2.98
C ASP A 263 22.51 -15.00 -1.47
N VAL A 264 21.71 -14.14 -0.81
CA VAL A 264 21.88 -13.77 0.60
C VAL A 264 20.58 -14.06 1.36
N MET A 265 20.68 -14.85 2.43
CA MET A 265 19.57 -15.21 3.31
C MET A 265 19.95 -14.93 4.77
N ARG A 266 18.98 -14.50 5.58
CA ARG A 266 19.14 -14.29 7.03
C ARG A 266 19.02 -15.60 7.78
#